data_f173cf09977676d4aad09e9809fdf0e8
#
_entry.id   f173cf09977676d4aad09e9809fdf0e8
#
_cell.length_a   1.000
_cell.length_b   1.000
_cell.length_c   1.000
_cell.angle_alpha   90.00
_cell.angle_beta   90.00
_cell.angle_gamma   90.00
#
_symmetry.space_group_name_H-M   'P 1'
#
loop_
_entity.id
_entity.type
_entity.pdbx_description
1 polymer ?
#
loop_
_entity_poly.entity_id
_entity_poly.type
_entity_poly.pdbx_seq_one_letter_code
_entity_poly.pdbx_strand_id
1 'polypeptide(L)'
;MSNFDYVVVGAGSAGCVLAARLTEDPDVTVALIEAGGPDTAQEIHIPVAFSLLFKGPLDWDLDSEPEPGLGGRRCYLPRGKMFGGSSSMNAMIYIRGHRSDYDGWAAGGAVGWGYDDVLPYFLRSEDNQRGASAFHGAGGPLTVSDGRSLNPLAAAFVDAAEAAGHKRLDDFNAVSKIGRASCRERV
;
A
#
# COMPACT_ATOMS: atom_id res chain seq x y z
N MET A 1 30.06 21.84 -4.58
CA MET A 1 28.83 21.34 -3.92
C MET A 1 27.86 21.02 -5.02
N SER A 2 27.29 19.84 -5.01
CA SER A 2 26.25 19.50 -6.00
C SER A 2 24.96 20.22 -5.58
N ASN A 3 24.39 20.98 -6.49
CA ASN A 3 23.10 21.63 -6.28
C ASN A 3 22.03 20.72 -6.89
N PHE A 4 20.94 20.54 -6.19
CA PHE A 4 19.74 19.84 -6.65
C PHE A 4 18.54 20.76 -6.57
N ASP A 5 17.61 20.63 -7.50
CA ASP A 5 16.36 21.39 -7.50
C ASP A 5 15.43 20.91 -6.39
N TYR A 6 15.45 19.59 -6.12
CA TYR A 6 14.66 18.96 -5.05
C TYR A 6 15.49 17.97 -4.25
N VAL A 7 15.17 17.88 -2.96
CA VAL A 7 15.68 16.84 -2.06
C VAL A 7 14.50 16.05 -1.50
N VAL A 8 14.44 14.76 -1.83
CA VAL A 8 13.43 13.82 -1.33
C VAL A 8 14.07 12.96 -0.26
N VAL A 9 13.53 13.00 0.96
CA VAL A 9 14.03 12.24 2.11
C VAL A 9 13.15 11.01 2.34
N GLY A 10 13.74 9.84 2.21
CA GLY A 10 13.12 8.53 2.28
C GLY A 10 12.76 7.97 0.90
N ALA A 11 13.41 6.87 0.50
CA ALA A 11 13.12 6.12 -0.72
C ALA A 11 12.03 5.05 -0.50
N GLY A 12 11.01 5.36 0.29
CA GLY A 12 9.81 4.54 0.42
C GLY A 12 8.83 4.76 -0.75
N SER A 13 7.63 4.20 -0.66
CA SER A 13 6.61 4.26 -1.73
C SER A 13 6.35 5.67 -2.25
N ALA A 14 6.20 6.66 -1.35
CA ALA A 14 5.94 8.03 -1.73
C ALA A 14 7.17 8.72 -2.33
N GLY A 15 8.35 8.54 -1.71
CA GLY A 15 9.59 9.18 -2.16
C GLY A 15 10.04 8.67 -3.53
N CYS A 16 9.91 7.38 -3.80
CA CYS A 16 10.19 6.81 -5.11
C CYS A 16 9.27 7.40 -6.20
N VAL A 17 7.98 7.57 -5.91
CA VAL A 17 7.04 8.20 -6.84
C VAL A 17 7.39 9.66 -7.09
N LEU A 18 7.69 10.43 -6.03
CA LEU A 18 8.08 11.85 -6.16
C LEU A 18 9.36 11.99 -6.98
N ALA A 19 10.39 11.21 -6.66
CA ALA A 19 11.65 11.26 -7.40
C ALA A 19 11.44 10.91 -8.89
N ALA A 20 10.70 9.84 -9.17
CA ALA A 20 10.43 9.41 -10.54
C ALA A 20 9.62 10.45 -11.33
N ARG A 21 8.61 11.07 -10.71
CA ARG A 21 7.76 12.05 -11.39
C ARG A 21 8.45 13.41 -11.59
N LEU A 22 9.22 13.86 -10.62
CA LEU A 22 9.96 15.11 -10.75
C LEU A 22 11.05 15.04 -11.83
N THR A 23 11.68 13.86 -12.01
CA THR A 23 12.72 13.65 -13.04
C THR A 23 12.15 13.27 -14.41
N GLU A 24 10.83 13.30 -14.62
CA GLU A 24 10.25 13.25 -15.97
C GLU A 24 10.65 14.51 -16.78
N ASP A 25 10.88 15.63 -16.11
CA ASP A 25 11.51 16.81 -16.71
C ASP A 25 13.04 16.62 -16.68
N PRO A 26 13.71 16.54 -17.84
CA PRO A 26 15.15 16.30 -17.92
C PRO A 26 16.01 17.44 -17.34
N ASP A 27 15.42 18.61 -17.19
CA ASP A 27 16.12 19.79 -16.62
C ASP A 27 16.04 19.83 -15.09
N VAL A 28 15.24 18.92 -14.47
CA VAL A 28 15.07 18.82 -13.03
C VAL A 28 16.01 17.79 -12.42
N THR A 29 16.78 18.21 -11.42
CA THR A 29 17.67 17.34 -10.65
C THR A 29 17.10 17.04 -9.26
N VAL A 30 17.08 15.76 -8.88
CA VAL A 30 16.54 15.29 -7.61
C VAL A 30 17.58 14.50 -6.83
N ALA A 31 17.81 14.87 -5.57
CA ALA A 31 18.52 14.01 -4.63
C ALA A 31 17.50 13.16 -3.85
N LEU A 32 17.57 11.85 -4.00
CA LEU A 32 16.80 10.91 -3.19
C LEU A 32 17.69 10.33 -2.10
N ILE A 33 17.35 10.61 -0.84
CA ILE A 33 18.15 10.22 0.34
C ILE A 33 17.40 9.13 1.09
N GLU A 34 18.05 7.98 1.33
CA GLU A 34 17.51 6.86 2.09
C GLU A 34 18.44 6.51 3.25
N ALA A 35 17.86 6.18 4.40
CA ALA A 35 18.62 5.79 5.59
C ALA A 35 19.08 4.33 5.53
N GLY A 36 18.34 3.48 4.82
CA GLY A 36 18.67 2.08 4.62
C GLY A 36 19.51 1.83 3.38
N GLY A 37 19.89 0.58 3.20
CA GLY A 37 20.63 0.12 2.03
C GLY A 37 19.72 -0.31 0.88
N PRO A 38 20.31 -0.92 -0.18
CA PRO A 38 19.56 -1.50 -1.29
C PRO A 38 18.71 -2.70 -0.82
N ASP A 39 17.64 -2.96 -1.56
CA ASP A 39 16.68 -4.06 -1.36
C ASP A 39 17.17 -5.42 -1.88
N THR A 40 18.40 -5.77 -1.57
CA THR A 40 19.07 -6.98 -2.10
C THR A 40 18.88 -8.23 -1.27
N ALA A 41 18.29 -8.13 -0.07
CA ALA A 41 18.03 -9.30 0.76
C ALA A 41 17.01 -10.24 0.09
N GLN A 42 17.30 -11.53 0.11
CA GLN A 42 16.50 -12.55 -0.58
C GLN A 42 15.05 -12.58 -0.08
N GLU A 43 14.85 -12.34 1.21
CA GLU A 43 13.55 -12.34 1.88
C GLU A 43 12.59 -11.27 1.32
N ILE A 44 13.12 -10.16 0.78
CA ILE A 44 12.34 -9.10 0.15
C ILE A 44 11.65 -9.64 -1.13
N HIS A 45 12.36 -10.48 -1.89
CA HIS A 45 11.91 -10.99 -3.18
C HIS A 45 11.09 -12.28 -3.10
N ILE A 46 10.94 -12.83 -1.89
CA ILE A 46 10.13 -14.03 -1.62
C ILE A 46 8.87 -13.64 -0.85
N PRO A 47 7.69 -13.60 -1.51
CA PRO A 47 6.45 -13.10 -0.89
C PRO A 47 6.11 -13.72 0.46
N VAL A 48 6.33 -15.02 0.65
CA VAL A 48 6.03 -15.70 1.93
C VAL A 48 7.02 -15.36 3.04
N ALA A 49 8.18 -14.82 2.69
CA ALA A 49 9.25 -14.51 3.64
C ALA A 49 9.14 -13.10 4.26
N PHE A 50 8.14 -12.29 3.86
CA PHE A 50 8.03 -10.91 4.32
C PHE A 50 8.09 -10.75 5.86
N SER A 51 7.55 -11.72 6.61
CA SER A 51 7.56 -11.69 8.08
C SER A 51 8.96 -11.88 8.69
N LEU A 52 9.92 -12.44 7.94
CA LEU A 52 11.31 -12.59 8.37
C LEU A 52 12.08 -11.26 8.38
N LEU A 53 11.55 -10.24 7.70
CA LEU A 53 12.11 -8.89 7.67
C LEU A 53 11.82 -8.09 8.94
N PHE A 54 10.78 -8.49 9.69
CA PHE A 54 10.35 -7.78 10.89
C PHE A 54 11.37 -7.91 12.02
N LYS A 55 11.57 -6.81 12.76
CA LYS A 55 12.51 -6.72 13.89
C LYS A 55 13.96 -7.04 13.52
N GLY A 56 14.27 -7.03 12.24
CA GLY A 56 15.60 -7.25 11.69
C GLY A 56 16.31 -5.95 11.27
N PRO A 57 17.51 -6.06 10.68
CA PRO A 57 18.29 -4.88 10.26
C PRO A 57 17.63 -4.04 9.17
N LEU A 58 16.63 -4.58 8.46
CA LEU A 58 15.86 -3.90 7.43
C LEU A 58 14.56 -3.28 7.95
N ASP A 59 14.36 -3.27 9.25
CA ASP A 59 13.22 -2.67 9.93
C ASP A 59 13.69 -1.55 10.86
N TRP A 60 12.91 -0.48 10.96
CA TRP A 60 13.14 0.56 11.97
C TRP A 60 12.82 0.09 13.39
N ASP A 61 12.13 -1.05 13.54
CA ASP A 61 11.72 -1.67 14.81
C ASP A 61 11.05 -0.67 15.78
N LEU A 62 10.11 0.10 15.28
CA LEU A 62 9.42 1.12 16.05
C LEU A 62 8.28 0.51 16.88
N ASP A 63 8.11 1.01 18.10
CA ASP A 63 6.93 0.76 18.92
C ASP A 63 6.17 2.06 19.19
N SER A 64 4.85 1.97 19.35
CA SER A 64 4.04 3.10 19.80
C SER A 64 4.38 3.48 21.25
N GLU A 65 3.97 4.67 21.67
CA GLU A 65 3.83 4.94 23.10
C GLU A 65 2.78 3.99 23.73
N PRO A 66 2.78 3.83 25.06
CA PRO A 66 1.74 3.04 25.71
C PRO A 66 0.35 3.54 25.35
N GLU A 67 -0.48 2.65 24.81
CA GLU A 67 -1.83 2.98 24.32
C GLU A 67 -2.86 2.79 25.46
N PRO A 68 -3.46 3.84 26.01
CA PRO A 68 -4.41 3.71 27.10
C PRO A 68 -5.63 2.86 26.72
N GLY A 69 -6.13 2.99 25.48
CA GLY A 69 -7.24 2.21 24.94
C GLY A 69 -6.93 0.71 24.77
N LEU A 70 -5.67 0.32 24.86
CA LEU A 70 -5.19 -1.07 24.77
C LEU A 70 -4.62 -1.57 26.09
N GLY A 71 -5.01 -0.96 27.22
CA GLY A 71 -4.52 -1.35 28.54
C GLY A 71 -3.04 -1.06 28.76
N GLY A 72 -2.52 0.00 28.16
CA GLY A 72 -1.12 0.41 28.28
C GLY A 72 -0.12 -0.39 27.42
N ARG A 73 -0.60 -1.24 26.49
CA ARG A 73 0.28 -1.98 25.58
C ARG A 73 0.93 -1.04 24.57
N ARG A 74 2.19 -1.36 24.24
CA ARG A 74 2.87 -0.80 23.06
C ARG A 74 2.55 -1.66 21.84
N CYS A 75 2.33 -1.01 20.71
CA CYS A 75 2.10 -1.69 19.43
C CYS A 75 3.36 -1.59 18.57
N TYR A 76 3.86 -2.72 18.15
CA TYR A 76 4.96 -2.77 17.20
C TYR A 76 4.48 -2.24 15.84
N LEU A 77 5.29 -1.35 15.24
CA LEU A 77 5.00 -0.63 14.01
C LEU A 77 6.11 -0.93 12.98
N PRO A 78 6.01 -2.02 12.21
CA PRO A 78 7.02 -2.35 11.21
C PRO A 78 7.14 -1.24 10.16
N ARG A 79 8.38 -0.83 9.87
CA ARG A 79 8.71 0.18 8.85
C ARG A 79 10.00 -0.21 8.16
N GLY A 80 9.95 -0.40 6.85
CA GLY A 80 11.11 -0.77 6.07
C GLY A 80 12.19 0.30 6.10
N LYS A 81 13.44 -0.13 6.32
CA LYS A 81 14.66 0.68 6.33
C LYS A 81 15.56 0.22 5.18
N MET A 82 15.12 0.48 3.96
CA MET A 82 15.78 0.09 2.72
C MET A 82 15.13 0.81 1.54
N PHE A 83 15.71 0.68 0.35
CA PHE A 83 15.06 1.15 -0.87
C PHE A 83 13.70 0.47 -1.05
N GLY A 84 12.68 1.26 -1.41
CA GLY A 84 11.28 0.84 -1.41
C GLY A 84 10.59 1.01 -0.05
N GLY A 85 11.36 1.14 1.06
CA GLY A 85 10.80 1.30 2.40
C GLY A 85 9.83 0.17 2.76
N SER A 86 8.66 0.52 3.29
CA SER A 86 7.66 -0.48 3.67
C SER A 86 6.99 -1.19 2.49
N SER A 87 7.11 -0.69 1.24
CA SER A 87 6.65 -1.46 0.07
C SER A 87 7.53 -2.67 -0.22
N SER A 88 8.80 -2.66 0.23
CA SER A 88 9.70 -3.82 0.13
C SER A 88 9.54 -4.84 1.27
N MET A 89 8.68 -4.60 2.27
CA MET A 89 8.46 -5.53 3.39
C MET A 89 7.00 -5.77 3.75
N ASN A 90 6.04 -5.23 2.99
CA ASN A 90 4.62 -5.39 3.26
C ASN A 90 4.09 -6.79 2.87
N ALA A 91 2.85 -7.08 3.23
CA ALA A 91 2.18 -8.34 2.89
C ALA A 91 1.57 -8.35 1.47
N MET A 92 1.84 -7.34 0.65
CA MET A 92 1.39 -7.22 -0.75
C MET A 92 -0.13 -7.31 -0.91
N ILE A 93 -0.89 -6.76 0.01
CA ILE A 93 -2.35 -6.68 -0.07
C ILE A 93 -2.73 -5.30 -0.58
N TYR A 94 -3.39 -5.24 -1.74
CA TYR A 94 -3.84 -4.00 -2.35
C TYR A 94 -5.27 -3.68 -1.93
N ILE A 95 -5.42 -2.79 -0.96
CA ILE A 95 -6.72 -2.30 -0.45
C ILE A 95 -6.64 -0.79 -0.28
N ARG A 96 -7.53 -0.06 -0.94
CA ARG A 96 -7.70 1.39 -0.77
C ARG A 96 -8.54 1.68 0.48
N GLY A 97 -8.48 2.91 0.99
CA GLY A 97 -9.40 3.39 2.01
C GLY A 97 -10.87 3.33 1.56
N HIS A 98 -11.81 3.36 2.49
CA HIS A 98 -13.22 3.54 2.18
C HIS A 98 -13.46 5.00 1.71
N ARG A 99 -14.48 5.22 0.88
CA ARG A 99 -14.84 6.58 0.42
C ARG A 99 -14.92 7.58 1.57
N SER A 100 -15.55 7.20 2.69
CA SER A 100 -15.71 8.06 3.85
C SER A 100 -14.38 8.48 4.51
N ASP A 101 -13.29 7.73 4.31
CA ASP A 101 -11.99 8.09 4.88
C ASP A 101 -11.45 9.34 4.18
N TYR A 102 -11.51 9.35 2.84
CA TYR A 102 -11.08 10.48 2.02
C TYR A 102 -12.04 11.67 2.14
N ASP A 103 -13.34 11.42 2.09
CA ASP A 103 -14.35 12.47 2.25
C ASP A 103 -14.26 13.10 3.65
N GLY A 104 -13.91 12.30 4.67
CA GLY A 104 -13.62 12.79 6.02
C GLY A 104 -12.36 13.69 6.06
N TRP A 105 -11.34 13.41 5.28
CA TRP A 105 -10.16 14.29 5.17
C TRP A 105 -10.55 15.63 4.53
N ALA A 106 -11.30 15.59 3.43
CA ALA A 106 -11.77 16.81 2.77
C ALA A 106 -12.64 17.65 3.71
N ALA A 107 -13.57 17.02 4.44
CA ALA A 107 -14.42 17.68 5.44
C ALA A 107 -13.61 18.25 6.62
N GLY A 108 -12.48 17.62 6.96
CA GLY A 108 -11.54 18.10 7.98
C GLY A 108 -10.61 19.23 7.50
N GLY A 109 -10.78 19.72 6.27
CA GLY A 109 -10.03 20.85 5.71
C GLY A 109 -8.98 20.50 4.67
N ALA A 110 -8.75 19.21 4.36
CA ALA A 110 -7.89 18.78 3.27
C ALA A 110 -8.63 18.86 1.92
N VAL A 111 -8.86 20.08 1.44
CA VAL A 111 -9.57 20.33 0.18
C VAL A 111 -8.84 19.68 -0.99
N GLY A 112 -9.57 18.96 -1.88
CA GLY A 112 -8.99 18.21 -3.00
C GLY A 112 -8.53 16.79 -2.62
N TRP A 113 -8.86 16.31 -1.41
CA TRP A 113 -8.54 14.98 -0.93
C TRP A 113 -9.79 14.10 -0.71
N GLY A 114 -10.96 14.52 -1.21
CA GLY A 114 -12.14 13.67 -1.23
C GLY A 114 -11.96 12.45 -2.15
N TYR A 115 -12.80 11.44 -1.98
CA TYR A 115 -12.66 10.20 -2.73
C TYR A 115 -12.64 10.41 -4.25
N ASP A 116 -13.53 11.25 -4.76
CA ASP A 116 -13.60 11.52 -6.19
C ASP A 116 -12.40 12.34 -6.71
N ASP A 117 -11.75 13.11 -5.83
CA ASP A 117 -10.52 13.83 -6.16
C ASP A 117 -9.31 12.88 -6.25
N VAL A 118 -9.23 11.87 -5.38
CA VAL A 118 -8.07 10.96 -5.32
C VAL A 118 -8.22 9.73 -6.21
N LEU A 119 -9.43 9.34 -6.57
CA LEU A 119 -9.68 8.17 -7.43
C LEU A 119 -8.92 8.21 -8.76
N PRO A 120 -8.84 9.34 -9.50
CA PRO A 120 -8.07 9.42 -10.74
C PRO A 120 -6.59 9.05 -10.58
N TYR A 121 -6.00 9.37 -9.42
CA TYR A 121 -4.60 9.02 -9.14
C TYR A 121 -4.42 7.53 -8.83
N PHE A 122 -5.39 6.90 -8.17
CA PHE A 122 -5.39 5.44 -8.01
C PHE A 122 -5.50 4.74 -9.37
N LEU A 123 -6.40 5.19 -10.23
CA LEU A 123 -6.55 4.63 -11.57
C LEU A 123 -5.28 4.81 -12.41
N ARG A 124 -4.65 5.99 -12.34
CA ARG A 124 -3.41 6.29 -13.06
C ARG A 124 -2.23 5.42 -12.60
N SER A 125 -2.17 5.09 -11.30
CA SER A 125 -1.07 4.30 -10.75
C SER A 125 -1.21 2.80 -11.01
N GLU A 126 -2.41 2.31 -11.23
CA GLU A 126 -2.74 0.88 -11.25
C GLU A 126 -2.63 0.26 -12.66
N ASP A 127 -2.07 -0.96 -12.69
CA ASP A 127 -2.20 -1.89 -13.81
C ASP A 127 -2.88 -3.16 -13.32
N ASN A 128 -4.21 -3.17 -13.33
CA ASN A 128 -5.00 -4.28 -12.80
C ASN A 128 -5.13 -5.41 -13.82
N GLN A 129 -4.82 -6.63 -13.42
CA GLN A 129 -4.96 -7.85 -14.23
C GLN A 129 -6.36 -8.02 -14.83
N ARG A 130 -7.40 -7.51 -14.17
CA ARG A 130 -8.80 -7.57 -14.64
C ARG A 130 -9.15 -6.48 -15.65
N GLY A 131 -8.19 -5.58 -15.95
CA GLY A 131 -8.35 -4.47 -16.87
C GLY A 131 -8.98 -3.23 -16.23
N ALA A 132 -9.14 -2.20 -17.06
CA ALA A 132 -9.69 -0.91 -16.65
C ALA A 132 -11.19 -1.00 -16.34
N SER A 133 -11.63 -0.25 -15.32
CA SER A 133 -13.03 -0.08 -14.95
C SER A 133 -13.25 1.31 -14.34
N ALA A 134 -14.46 1.58 -13.83
CA ALA A 134 -14.71 2.80 -13.06
C ALA A 134 -13.87 2.89 -11.76
N PHE A 135 -13.33 1.76 -11.28
CA PHE A 135 -12.60 1.66 -10.02
C PHE A 135 -11.18 1.14 -10.17
N HIS A 136 -10.80 0.64 -11.35
CA HIS A 136 -9.48 0.08 -11.63
C HIS A 136 -8.83 0.72 -12.85
N GLY A 137 -7.52 0.90 -12.76
CA GLY A 137 -6.67 1.34 -13.86
C GLY A 137 -6.04 0.17 -14.62
N ALA A 138 -5.54 0.44 -15.80
CA ALA A 138 -4.71 -0.45 -16.60
C ALA A 138 -3.54 0.34 -17.19
N GLY A 139 -2.38 -0.29 -17.29
CA GLY A 139 -1.17 0.31 -17.86
C GLY A 139 -0.43 1.27 -16.94
N GLY A 140 -0.82 1.37 -15.66
CA GLY A 140 -0.06 2.11 -14.65
C GLY A 140 1.19 1.35 -14.17
N PRO A 141 2.07 1.99 -13.40
CA PRO A 141 3.32 1.38 -12.96
C PRO A 141 3.15 0.31 -11.86
N LEU A 142 2.00 0.26 -11.19
CA LEU A 142 1.74 -0.66 -10.08
C LEU A 142 0.87 -1.83 -10.57
N THR A 143 1.50 -2.98 -10.76
CA THR A 143 0.78 -4.20 -11.16
C THR A 143 -0.03 -4.76 -10.00
N VAL A 144 -1.33 -4.97 -10.22
CA VAL A 144 -2.27 -5.56 -9.26
C VAL A 144 -2.88 -6.82 -9.86
N SER A 145 -2.74 -7.94 -9.17
CA SER A 145 -3.21 -9.24 -9.67
C SER A 145 -3.96 -10.03 -8.61
N ASP A 146 -4.78 -10.97 -9.06
CA ASP A 146 -5.40 -11.96 -8.18
C ASP A 146 -4.34 -12.87 -7.53
N GLY A 147 -4.59 -13.31 -6.32
CA GLY A 147 -3.75 -14.28 -5.64
C GLY A 147 -3.71 -15.62 -6.43
N ARG A 148 -2.50 -16.11 -6.72
CA ARG A 148 -2.30 -17.31 -7.55
C ARG A 148 -2.79 -18.61 -6.89
N SER A 149 -2.86 -18.64 -5.56
CA SER A 149 -3.29 -19.82 -4.80
C SER A 149 -4.31 -19.39 -3.75
N LEU A 150 -5.50 -19.92 -3.85
CA LEU A 150 -6.54 -19.71 -2.85
C LEU A 150 -6.51 -20.89 -1.87
N ASN A 151 -6.35 -20.58 -0.58
CA ASN A 151 -6.51 -21.58 0.47
C ASN A 151 -8.00 -22.00 0.51
N PRO A 152 -8.33 -23.31 0.44
CA PRO A 152 -9.71 -23.78 0.53
C PRO A 152 -10.45 -23.31 1.78
N LEU A 153 -9.74 -23.13 2.91
CA LEU A 153 -10.34 -22.59 4.14
C LEU A 153 -10.74 -21.11 4.00
N ALA A 154 -10.03 -20.34 3.19
CA ALA A 154 -10.42 -18.95 2.92
C ALA A 154 -11.71 -18.89 2.10
N ALA A 155 -11.88 -19.78 1.14
CA ALA A 155 -13.13 -19.90 0.39
C ALA A 155 -14.28 -20.34 1.32
N ALA A 156 -14.09 -21.40 2.11
CA ALA A 156 -15.08 -21.87 3.07
C ALA A 156 -15.48 -20.79 4.11
N PHE A 157 -14.53 -19.96 4.54
CA PHE A 157 -14.82 -18.81 5.43
C PHE A 157 -15.74 -17.78 4.78
N VAL A 158 -15.50 -17.48 3.49
CA VAL A 158 -16.35 -16.54 2.74
C VAL A 158 -17.76 -17.14 2.55
N ASP A 159 -17.85 -18.41 2.20
CA ASP A 159 -19.14 -19.12 2.03
C ASP A 159 -19.93 -19.18 3.34
N ALA A 160 -19.27 -19.46 4.47
CA ALA A 160 -19.89 -19.43 5.79
C ALA A 160 -20.38 -18.03 6.19
N ALA A 161 -19.63 -16.99 5.84
CA ALA A 161 -20.03 -15.61 6.09
C ALA A 161 -21.24 -15.21 5.25
N GLU A 162 -21.34 -15.68 4.01
CA GLU A 162 -22.49 -15.48 3.14
C GLU A 162 -23.73 -16.20 3.70
N ALA A 163 -23.58 -17.44 4.13
CA ALA A 163 -24.63 -18.21 4.79
C ALA A 163 -25.11 -17.55 6.09
N ALA A 164 -24.25 -16.81 6.78
CA ALA A 164 -24.58 -16.01 7.96
C ALA A 164 -25.22 -14.65 7.65
N GLY A 165 -25.54 -14.36 6.37
CA GLY A 165 -26.23 -13.14 5.93
C GLY A 165 -25.30 -11.99 5.58
N HIS A 166 -24.00 -12.17 5.51
CA HIS A 166 -23.07 -11.14 5.05
C HIS A 166 -22.98 -11.13 3.52
N LYS A 167 -22.93 -9.92 2.95
CA LYS A 167 -22.77 -9.76 1.50
C LYS A 167 -21.41 -10.27 1.04
N ARG A 168 -21.40 -11.13 0.02
CA ARG A 168 -20.18 -11.49 -0.70
C ARG A 168 -19.78 -10.37 -1.64
N LEU A 169 -18.50 -10.06 -1.70
CA LEU A 169 -17.91 -9.11 -2.64
C LEU A 169 -16.80 -9.81 -3.41
N ASP A 170 -16.74 -9.53 -4.71
CA ASP A 170 -15.66 -10.01 -5.57
C ASP A 170 -14.47 -9.06 -5.60
N ASP A 171 -14.70 -7.83 -5.12
CA ASP A 171 -13.72 -6.76 -5.16
C ASP A 171 -13.93 -5.76 -4.00
N PHE A 172 -12.89 -5.53 -3.20
CA PHE A 172 -12.89 -4.56 -2.11
C PHE A 172 -12.64 -3.12 -2.55
N ASN A 173 -12.13 -2.92 -3.76
CA ASN A 173 -11.82 -1.60 -4.30
C ASN A 173 -12.91 -1.05 -5.23
N ALA A 174 -14.04 -1.77 -5.39
CA ALA A 174 -15.21 -1.35 -6.14
C ALA A 174 -16.18 -0.47 -5.33
N VAL A 175 -17.43 -0.40 -5.79
CA VAL A 175 -18.51 0.45 -5.23
C VAL A 175 -18.75 0.22 -3.75
N SER A 176 -18.63 -1.02 -3.28
CA SER A 176 -18.96 -1.41 -1.90
C SER A 176 -17.78 -2.09 -1.23
N LYS A 177 -17.41 -1.56 -0.06
CA LYS A 177 -16.43 -2.19 0.85
C LYS A 177 -17.09 -2.92 2.03
N ILE A 178 -18.43 -2.96 2.07
CA ILE A 178 -19.18 -3.62 3.14
C ILE A 178 -19.52 -5.03 2.68
N GLY A 179 -18.84 -6.00 3.27
CA GLY A 179 -19.01 -7.42 2.96
C GLY A 179 -17.77 -8.22 3.28
N ARG A 180 -17.70 -9.45 2.78
CA ARG A 180 -16.54 -10.33 2.92
C ARG A 180 -16.12 -10.86 1.55
N ALA A 181 -14.84 -10.74 1.25
CA ALA A 181 -14.19 -11.38 0.12
C ALA A 181 -12.92 -12.07 0.60
N SER A 182 -12.43 -13.05 -0.14
CA SER A 182 -11.05 -13.48 0.01
C SER A 182 -10.14 -12.36 -0.49
N CYS A 183 -9.06 -12.04 0.22
CA CYS A 183 -8.03 -11.13 -0.29
C CYS A 183 -7.46 -11.72 -1.58
N ARG A 184 -7.84 -11.18 -2.72
CA ARG A 184 -7.44 -11.68 -4.04
C ARG A 184 -6.41 -10.79 -4.71
N GLU A 185 -6.28 -9.53 -4.29
CA GLU A 185 -5.41 -8.57 -4.93
C GLU A 185 -4.03 -8.55 -4.28
N ARG A 186 -3.00 -8.65 -5.10
CA ARG A 186 -1.57 -8.55 -4.72
C ARG A 186 -0.89 -7.51 -5.60
N VAL A 187 0.04 -6.81 -4.99
CA VAL A 187 0.99 -5.91 -5.65
C VAL A 187 2.30 -6.65 -5.91
#